data_bde0dcde7cbca3cbcf53d861dc75e6a9
#
_entry.id   bde0dcde7cbca3cbcf53d861dc75e6a9
#
_cell.length_a   1.000
_cell.length_b   1.000
_cell.length_c   1.000
_cell.angle_alpha   90.00
_cell.angle_beta   90.00
_cell.angle_gamma   90.00
#
_symmetry.space_group_name_H-M   'P 1'
#
loop_
_entity.id
_entity.type
_entity.pdbx_description
1 polymer ?
#
loop_
_entity_poly.entity_id
_entity_poly.type
_entity_poly.pdbx_seq_one_letter_code
_entity_poly.pdbx_strand_id
1 'polypeptide(L)'
;MTFDDSLQEPTVMPARIPNLLVNGASGIAVGMATNMPTHNLSEVIDACIAYIENNDIDIEELMTYVKAPDFPTGGYIYGMSGVREAYLTGRGRVIMRARAEIETGSTHDKIVVTEIPYGVNKAELIKNIADLANEKKIEGIANANDESDREGMRIVIDVKRDANASIVLNKLYKMTMLQTSFGVNNVALVHGRPRLLNLKD
;
A
#
# COMPACT_ATOMS: atom_id res chain seq x y z
N MET A 1 32.52 -17.06 0.51
CA MET A 1 33.25 -17.64 -0.63
C MET A 1 32.30 -17.71 -1.82
N THR A 2 32.76 -17.47 -3.01
CA THR A 2 32.06 -17.71 -4.28
C THR A 2 31.76 -19.20 -4.46
N PHE A 3 30.92 -19.55 -5.41
CA PHE A 3 30.53 -20.94 -5.68
C PHE A 3 31.72 -21.87 -5.96
N ASP A 4 32.79 -21.34 -6.55
CA ASP A 4 34.05 -22.05 -6.86
C ASP A 4 35.14 -21.90 -5.80
N ASP A 5 34.82 -21.31 -4.65
CA ASP A 5 35.72 -21.01 -3.55
C ASP A 5 36.98 -20.18 -3.92
N SER A 6 37.00 -19.56 -5.07
CA SER A 6 38.17 -18.81 -5.57
C SER A 6 38.28 -17.40 -4.96
N LEU A 7 37.16 -16.79 -4.58
CA LEU A 7 37.09 -15.42 -4.07
C LEU A 7 36.18 -15.33 -2.82
N GLN A 8 36.31 -14.21 -2.10
CA GLN A 8 35.37 -13.87 -1.01
C GLN A 8 34.34 -12.88 -1.53
N GLU A 9 33.07 -13.10 -1.20
CA GLU A 9 31.96 -12.20 -1.48
C GLU A 9 31.18 -11.89 -0.19
N PRO A 10 30.53 -10.73 -0.09
CA PRO A 10 29.66 -10.43 1.04
C PRO A 10 28.47 -11.41 1.09
N THR A 11 28.16 -11.92 2.26
CA THR A 11 26.97 -12.77 2.47
C THR A 11 25.69 -11.98 2.56
N VAL A 12 25.79 -10.68 2.89
CA VAL A 12 24.69 -9.72 2.95
C VAL A 12 25.12 -8.41 2.32
N MET A 13 24.18 -7.71 1.71
CA MET A 13 24.46 -6.37 1.18
C MET A 13 24.50 -5.37 2.34
N PRO A 14 25.61 -4.66 2.59
CA PRO A 14 25.67 -3.65 3.64
C PRO A 14 24.80 -2.46 3.26
N ALA A 15 23.92 -2.06 4.16
CA ALA A 15 23.10 -0.87 4.03
C ALA A 15 23.39 0.11 5.18
N ARG A 16 23.36 1.41 4.87
CA ARG A 16 23.59 2.48 5.87
C ARG A 16 22.29 3.00 6.47
N ILE A 17 21.15 2.58 5.95
CA ILE A 17 19.81 2.96 6.37
C ILE A 17 19.00 1.70 6.61
N PRO A 18 17.89 1.75 7.36
CA PRO A 18 16.97 0.63 7.54
C PRO A 18 16.25 0.28 6.24
N ASN A 19 16.95 -0.39 5.33
CA ASN A 19 16.50 -0.66 3.97
C ASN A 19 15.22 -1.49 3.91
N LEU A 20 15.02 -2.43 4.86
CA LEU A 20 13.79 -3.23 4.92
C LEU A 20 12.55 -2.39 5.19
N LEU A 21 12.65 -1.33 6.01
CA LEU A 21 11.54 -0.40 6.25
C LEU A 21 11.33 0.53 5.06
N VAL A 22 12.39 1.11 4.51
CA VAL A 22 12.29 2.10 3.44
C VAL A 22 11.76 1.47 2.15
N ASN A 23 12.37 0.37 1.70
CA ASN A 23 12.05 -0.26 0.42
C ASN A 23 11.08 -1.43 0.54
N GLY A 24 10.82 -1.91 1.75
CA GLY A 24 10.03 -3.12 1.96
C GLY A 24 10.72 -4.37 1.40
N ALA A 25 10.02 -5.47 1.47
CA ALA A 25 10.43 -6.73 0.87
C ALA A 25 9.20 -7.61 0.61
N SER A 26 9.23 -8.39 -0.45
CA SER A 26 8.21 -9.41 -0.72
C SER A 26 8.88 -10.65 -1.30
N GLY A 27 8.55 -11.80 -0.74
CA GLY A 27 9.12 -13.07 -1.21
C GLY A 27 8.48 -14.28 -0.56
N ILE A 28 8.53 -15.38 -1.30
CA ILE A 28 7.99 -16.68 -0.88
C ILE A 28 9.15 -17.66 -0.84
N ALA A 29 9.33 -18.32 0.29
CA ALA A 29 10.29 -19.39 0.49
C ALA A 29 9.59 -20.68 0.94
N VAL A 30 10.32 -21.78 1.06
CA VAL A 30 9.76 -23.02 1.58
C VAL A 30 9.46 -22.86 3.07
N GLY A 31 8.19 -22.99 3.44
CA GLY A 31 7.75 -22.92 4.83
C GLY A 31 7.63 -21.51 5.42
N MET A 32 7.92 -20.45 4.65
CA MET A 32 7.79 -19.06 5.12
C MET A 32 7.56 -18.09 3.95
N ALA A 33 7.03 -16.91 4.28
CA ALA A 33 6.91 -15.80 3.35
C ALA A 33 7.18 -14.49 4.09
N THR A 34 7.60 -13.47 3.36
CA THR A 34 7.67 -12.10 3.86
C THR A 34 6.89 -11.16 2.97
N ASN A 35 6.29 -10.15 3.57
CA ASN A 35 5.60 -9.08 2.85
C ASN A 35 5.66 -7.82 3.70
N MET A 36 6.72 -7.04 3.49
CA MET A 36 7.00 -5.80 4.22
C MET A 36 6.60 -4.60 3.37
N PRO A 37 5.79 -3.68 3.89
CA PRO A 37 5.45 -2.46 3.16
C PRO A 37 6.63 -1.48 3.14
N THR A 38 6.63 -0.59 2.17
CA THR A 38 7.55 0.55 2.08
C THR A 38 7.17 1.65 3.07
N HIS A 39 8.14 2.49 3.45
CA HIS A 39 7.95 3.61 4.38
C HIS A 39 8.68 4.86 3.89
N ASN A 40 8.25 6.01 4.39
CA ASN A 40 8.88 7.29 4.09
C ASN A 40 10.29 7.37 4.70
N LEU A 41 11.29 7.71 3.87
CA LEU A 41 12.69 7.76 4.28
C LEU A 41 12.94 8.74 5.43
N SER A 42 12.34 9.92 5.39
CA SER A 42 12.52 10.92 6.45
C SER A 42 11.94 10.44 7.77
N GLU A 43 10.72 9.90 7.76
CA GLU A 43 10.08 9.33 8.95
C GLU A 43 10.91 8.19 9.57
N VAL A 44 11.46 7.31 8.74
CA VAL A 44 12.30 6.20 9.21
C VAL A 44 13.60 6.71 9.81
N ILE A 45 14.23 7.73 9.22
CA ILE A 45 15.47 8.32 9.75
C ILE A 45 15.21 9.04 11.08
N ASP A 46 14.11 9.79 11.19
CA ASP A 46 13.73 10.46 12.42
C ASP A 46 13.48 9.45 13.55
N ALA A 47 12.83 8.32 13.25
CA ALA A 47 12.67 7.22 14.20
C ALA A 47 14.01 6.58 14.60
N CYS A 48 14.94 6.42 13.66
CA CYS A 48 16.29 5.93 13.98
C CYS A 48 17.04 6.87 14.92
N ILE A 49 16.96 8.19 14.69
CA ILE A 49 17.58 9.18 15.57
C ILE A 49 16.98 9.09 16.97
N ALA A 50 15.64 9.06 17.07
CA ALA A 50 14.96 8.90 18.35
C ALA A 50 15.36 7.62 19.09
N TYR A 51 15.52 6.50 18.38
CA TYR A 51 15.98 5.25 18.93
C TYR A 51 17.44 5.30 19.41
N ILE A 52 18.33 6.00 18.69
CA ILE A 52 19.74 6.17 19.07
C ILE A 52 19.85 7.04 20.34
N GLU A 53 19.02 8.09 20.44
CA GLU A 53 18.98 8.97 21.61
C GLU A 53 18.37 8.29 22.84
N ASN A 54 17.39 7.40 22.62
CA ASN A 54 16.73 6.64 23.67
C ASN A 54 16.48 5.19 23.22
N ASN A 55 17.39 4.26 23.57
CA ASN A 55 17.24 2.85 23.22
C ASN A 55 16.05 2.15 23.92
N ASP A 56 15.51 2.75 24.97
CA ASP A 56 14.34 2.23 25.70
C ASP A 56 13.01 2.71 25.12
N ILE A 57 13.05 3.55 24.05
CA ILE A 57 11.84 4.04 23.34
C ILE A 57 10.92 2.87 23.00
N ASP A 58 9.63 3.03 23.27
CA ASP A 58 8.66 2.00 22.95
C ASP A 58 8.12 2.12 21.52
N ILE A 59 7.35 1.11 21.09
CA ILE A 59 6.81 1.07 19.72
C ILE A 59 5.77 2.17 19.51
N GLU A 60 4.98 2.50 20.51
CA GLU A 60 3.96 3.55 20.42
C GLU A 60 4.60 4.92 20.19
N GLU A 61 5.71 5.19 20.85
CA GLU A 61 6.47 6.41 20.65
C GLU A 61 7.16 6.41 19.27
N LEU A 62 7.74 5.29 18.81
CA LEU A 62 8.27 5.15 17.46
C LEU A 62 7.20 5.41 16.38
N MET A 63 5.95 5.03 16.64
CA MET A 63 4.83 5.29 15.73
C MET A 63 4.47 6.79 15.61
N THR A 64 4.97 7.64 16.48
CA THR A 64 4.84 9.10 16.31
C THR A 64 5.73 9.63 15.20
N TYR A 65 6.83 8.96 14.90
CA TYR A 65 7.77 9.23 13.80
C TYR A 65 7.36 8.48 12.54
N VAL A 66 7.25 7.15 12.60
CA VAL A 66 6.80 6.31 11.49
C VAL A 66 5.29 6.07 11.62
N LYS A 67 4.52 6.95 11.03
CA LYS A 67 3.06 6.98 11.22
C LYS A 67 2.36 5.80 10.59
N ALA A 68 2.73 5.46 9.34
CA ALA A 68 2.13 4.38 8.57
C ALA A 68 3.04 4.02 7.38
N PRO A 69 2.81 2.88 6.71
CA PRO A 69 3.42 2.60 5.42
C PRO A 69 3.19 3.71 4.40
N ASP A 70 4.20 3.98 3.57
CA ASP A 70 4.16 4.94 2.47
C ASP A 70 4.38 4.20 1.16
N PHE A 71 3.31 3.99 0.41
CA PHE A 71 3.37 3.23 -0.84
C PHE A 71 3.74 4.12 -2.02
N PRO A 72 4.61 3.67 -2.95
CA PRO A 72 5.09 4.48 -4.07
C PRO A 72 3.99 4.86 -5.07
N THR A 73 2.85 4.19 -5.05
CA THR A 73 1.69 4.47 -5.91
C THR A 73 0.65 5.40 -5.26
N GLY A 74 0.94 5.92 -4.06
CA GLY A 74 0.03 6.81 -3.34
C GLY A 74 -1.20 6.12 -2.78
N GLY A 75 -2.33 6.81 -2.79
CA GLY A 75 -3.58 6.37 -2.17
C GLY A 75 -3.69 6.73 -0.70
N TYR A 76 -4.70 6.18 -0.04
CA TYR A 76 -4.96 6.39 1.38
C TYR A 76 -4.90 5.09 2.17
N ILE A 77 -4.37 5.16 3.39
CA ILE A 77 -4.57 4.10 4.38
C ILE A 77 -5.87 4.40 5.13
N TYR A 78 -6.77 3.42 5.14
CA TYR A 78 -8.08 3.55 5.75
C TYR A 78 -8.15 2.81 7.09
N GLY A 79 -8.04 3.59 8.19
CA GLY A 79 -7.98 3.07 9.54
C GLY A 79 -6.57 2.65 9.97
N MET A 80 -6.27 2.89 11.25
CA MET A 80 -4.92 2.68 11.80
C MET A 80 -4.76 1.36 12.56
N SER A 81 -5.84 0.61 12.78
CA SER A 81 -5.79 -0.63 13.58
C SER A 81 -4.84 -1.67 13.01
N GLY A 82 -4.90 -1.88 11.68
CA GLY A 82 -4.02 -2.84 11.01
C GLY A 82 -2.56 -2.38 10.94
N VAL A 83 -2.31 -1.08 10.86
CA VAL A 83 -0.95 -0.50 10.95
C VAL A 83 -0.36 -0.73 12.34
N ARG A 84 -1.14 -0.40 13.38
CA ARG A 84 -0.73 -0.59 14.77
C ARG A 84 -0.44 -2.06 15.08
N GLU A 85 -1.33 -2.95 14.66
CA GLU A 85 -1.12 -4.40 14.81
C GLU A 85 0.17 -4.85 14.11
N ALA A 86 0.41 -4.41 12.88
CA ALA A 86 1.63 -4.73 12.13
C ALA A 86 2.89 -4.25 12.83
N TYR A 87 2.87 -3.02 13.38
CA TYR A 87 4.03 -2.46 14.06
C TYR A 87 4.30 -3.12 15.42
N LEU A 88 3.26 -3.50 16.16
CA LEU A 88 3.42 -4.17 17.45
C LEU A 88 3.82 -5.65 17.30
N THR A 89 3.28 -6.34 16.31
CA THR A 89 3.40 -7.81 16.21
C THR A 89 4.22 -8.31 15.02
N GLY A 90 4.51 -7.44 14.05
CA GLY A 90 5.09 -7.81 12.76
C GLY A 90 4.06 -8.36 11.76
N ARG A 91 2.78 -8.48 12.14
CA ARG A 91 1.68 -8.91 11.28
C ARG A 91 0.49 -7.98 11.41
N GLY A 92 -0.16 -7.68 10.29
CA GLY A 92 -1.35 -6.85 10.29
C GLY A 92 -1.96 -6.73 8.90
N ARG A 93 -3.17 -6.21 8.86
CA ARG A 93 -3.91 -6.00 7.61
C ARG A 93 -4.14 -4.50 7.42
N VAL A 94 -3.33 -3.89 6.55
CA VAL A 94 -3.44 -2.47 6.19
C VAL A 94 -4.46 -2.31 5.07
N ILE A 95 -5.51 -1.54 5.30
CA ILE A 95 -6.52 -1.24 4.27
C ILE A 95 -6.05 -0.05 3.45
N MET A 96 -5.98 -0.23 2.13
CA MET A 96 -5.62 0.81 1.18
C MET A 96 -6.83 1.20 0.34
N ARG A 97 -6.98 2.50 0.10
CA ARG A 97 -7.99 3.07 -0.80
C ARG A 97 -7.36 3.91 -1.88
N ALA A 98 -7.95 3.86 -3.07
CA ALA A 98 -7.67 4.79 -4.15
C ALA A 98 -7.94 6.23 -3.72
N ARG A 99 -7.19 7.17 -4.28
CA ARG A 99 -7.53 8.59 -4.22
C ARG A 99 -8.55 8.88 -5.30
N ALA A 100 -9.76 9.20 -4.89
CA ALA A 100 -10.88 9.46 -5.77
C ALA A 100 -11.61 10.73 -5.34
N GLU A 101 -11.94 11.57 -6.29
CA GLU A 101 -12.68 12.81 -6.09
C GLU A 101 -13.92 12.83 -6.98
N ILE A 102 -14.97 13.52 -6.53
CA ILE A 102 -16.20 13.68 -7.29
C ILE A 102 -16.17 15.06 -7.92
N GLU A 103 -16.09 15.10 -9.25
CA GLU A 103 -16.22 16.33 -10.03
C GLU A 103 -17.68 16.51 -10.44
N THR A 104 -18.30 17.57 -9.93
CA THR A 104 -19.69 17.93 -10.29
C THR A 104 -19.74 18.58 -11.66
N GLY A 105 -20.44 17.97 -12.58
CA GLY A 105 -20.62 18.48 -13.94
C GLY A 105 -22.00 19.13 -14.15
N SER A 106 -22.14 19.92 -15.20
CA SER A 106 -23.43 20.55 -15.59
C SER A 106 -24.48 19.53 -16.05
N THR A 107 -24.03 18.39 -16.57
CA THR A 107 -24.91 17.34 -17.12
C THR A 107 -24.92 16.08 -16.28
N HIS A 108 -23.79 15.70 -15.71
CA HIS A 108 -23.61 14.52 -14.88
C HIS A 108 -22.32 14.65 -14.08
N ASP A 109 -22.26 13.95 -12.95
CA ASP A 109 -21.07 13.92 -12.11
C ASP A 109 -20.06 12.89 -12.64
N LYS A 110 -18.78 13.10 -12.28
CA LYS A 110 -17.70 12.18 -12.59
C LYS A 110 -16.98 11.77 -11.30
N ILE A 111 -16.58 10.52 -11.21
CA ILE A 111 -15.64 10.07 -10.19
C ILE A 111 -14.28 9.96 -10.87
N VAL A 112 -13.32 10.77 -10.38
CA VAL A 112 -11.97 10.85 -10.94
C VAL A 112 -11.01 10.18 -9.96
N VAL A 113 -10.32 9.14 -10.42
CA VAL A 113 -9.33 8.38 -9.63
C VAL A 113 -7.95 8.75 -10.12
N THR A 114 -7.13 9.32 -9.23
CA THR A 114 -5.77 9.78 -9.55
C THR A 114 -4.68 8.89 -8.98
N GLU A 115 -5.00 8.09 -7.96
CA GLU A 115 -4.08 7.12 -7.37
C GLU A 115 -4.85 5.83 -7.07
N ILE A 116 -4.23 4.67 -7.32
CA ILE A 116 -4.80 3.36 -7.02
C ILE A 116 -3.95 2.63 -5.98
N PRO A 117 -4.53 1.68 -5.22
CA PRO A 117 -3.79 0.94 -4.21
C PRO A 117 -2.59 0.20 -4.79
N TYR A 118 -1.53 0.12 -3.99
CA TYR A 118 -0.30 -0.58 -4.37
C TYR A 118 -0.58 -2.02 -4.83
N GLY A 119 0.03 -2.40 -5.95
CA GLY A 119 -0.10 -3.74 -6.52
C GLY A 119 -1.37 -3.97 -7.37
N VAL A 120 -2.26 -2.99 -7.48
CA VAL A 120 -3.47 -3.10 -8.32
C VAL A 120 -3.15 -2.80 -9.77
N ASN A 121 -3.59 -3.68 -10.66
CA ASN A 121 -3.48 -3.47 -12.11
C ASN A 121 -4.60 -2.53 -12.59
N LYS A 122 -4.22 -1.39 -13.17
CA LYS A 122 -5.17 -0.36 -13.64
C LYS A 122 -6.13 -0.88 -14.71
N ALA A 123 -5.64 -1.60 -15.71
CA ALA A 123 -6.46 -2.09 -16.81
C ALA A 123 -7.48 -3.13 -16.34
N GLU A 124 -7.08 -4.02 -15.44
CA GLU A 124 -7.97 -5.01 -14.83
C GLU A 124 -9.02 -4.34 -13.94
N LEU A 125 -8.63 -3.32 -13.18
CA LEU A 125 -9.55 -2.53 -12.35
C LEU A 125 -10.63 -1.87 -13.22
N ILE A 126 -10.27 -1.18 -14.29
CA ILE A 126 -11.22 -0.51 -15.21
C ILE A 126 -12.15 -1.53 -15.84
N LYS A 127 -11.61 -2.67 -16.31
CA LYS A 127 -12.41 -3.76 -16.86
C LYS A 127 -13.42 -4.29 -15.83
N ASN A 128 -12.98 -4.53 -14.59
CA ASN A 128 -13.86 -5.01 -13.53
C ASN A 128 -14.99 -4.00 -13.22
N ILE A 129 -14.68 -2.70 -13.20
CA ILE A 129 -15.71 -1.65 -13.03
C ILE A 129 -16.74 -1.70 -14.17
N ALA A 130 -16.28 -1.81 -15.42
CA ALA A 130 -17.15 -1.90 -16.57
C ALA A 130 -18.04 -3.18 -16.54
N ASP A 131 -17.46 -4.31 -16.17
CA ASP A 131 -18.19 -5.57 -16.05
C ASP A 131 -19.30 -5.47 -14.98
N LEU A 132 -18.99 -4.90 -13.79
CA LEU A 132 -19.98 -4.70 -12.73
C LEU A 132 -21.10 -3.72 -13.13
N ALA A 133 -20.78 -2.72 -13.95
CA ALA A 133 -21.80 -1.80 -14.51
C ALA A 133 -22.71 -2.51 -15.52
N ASN A 134 -22.14 -3.32 -16.43
CA ASN A 134 -22.87 -4.07 -17.45
C ASN A 134 -23.76 -5.16 -16.80
N GLU A 135 -23.28 -5.82 -15.79
CA GLU A 135 -24.03 -6.82 -15.02
C GLU A 135 -25.07 -6.22 -14.07
N LYS A 136 -25.18 -4.86 -14.03
CA LYS A 136 -26.06 -4.12 -13.12
C LYS A 136 -25.84 -4.40 -11.63
N LYS A 137 -24.67 -4.89 -11.26
CA LYS A 137 -24.27 -5.06 -9.85
C LYS A 137 -23.96 -3.72 -9.18
N ILE A 138 -23.42 -2.77 -9.95
CA ILE A 138 -23.31 -1.34 -9.56
C ILE A 138 -24.15 -0.55 -10.54
N GLU A 139 -25.28 -0.04 -10.08
CA GLU A 139 -26.11 0.88 -10.84
C GLU A 139 -25.55 2.30 -10.75
N GLY A 140 -25.84 3.11 -11.75
CA GLY A 140 -25.47 4.51 -11.77
C GLY A 140 -24.16 4.83 -12.49
N ILE A 141 -23.45 3.85 -13.02
CA ILE A 141 -22.26 4.04 -13.87
C ILE A 141 -22.71 4.09 -15.32
N ALA A 142 -22.33 5.17 -16.03
CA ALA A 142 -22.57 5.30 -17.46
C ALA A 142 -21.38 4.76 -18.27
N ASN A 143 -20.15 5.09 -17.87
CA ASN A 143 -18.94 4.67 -18.54
C ASN A 143 -17.74 4.69 -17.56
N ALA A 144 -16.64 4.02 -17.92
CA ALA A 144 -15.38 4.04 -17.21
C ALA A 144 -14.23 4.07 -18.24
N ASN A 145 -13.43 5.13 -18.21
CA ASN A 145 -12.37 5.38 -19.17
C ASN A 145 -11.03 5.60 -18.48
N ASP A 146 -9.97 5.22 -19.17
CA ASP A 146 -8.59 5.60 -18.81
C ASP A 146 -8.23 6.86 -19.59
N GLU A 147 -8.12 7.97 -18.87
CA GLU A 147 -7.68 9.27 -19.39
C GLU A 147 -6.27 9.62 -18.91
N SER A 148 -5.49 8.62 -18.44
CA SER A 148 -4.12 8.83 -17.99
C SER A 148 -3.24 9.34 -19.14
N ASP A 149 -2.39 10.30 -18.82
CA ASP A 149 -1.44 10.91 -19.74
C ASP A 149 -0.07 11.14 -19.10
N ARG A 150 0.73 12.06 -19.67
CA ARG A 150 2.06 12.41 -19.16
C ARG A 150 2.02 13.18 -17.83
N GLU A 151 0.91 13.80 -17.49
CA GLU A 151 0.71 14.53 -16.23
C GLU A 151 0.40 13.58 -15.07
N GLY A 152 -0.13 12.38 -15.36
CA GLY A 152 -0.39 11.38 -14.34
C GLY A 152 -1.51 10.41 -14.66
N MET A 153 -1.82 9.60 -13.66
CA MET A 153 -2.93 8.66 -13.71
C MET A 153 -4.26 9.41 -13.57
N ARG A 154 -5.20 9.09 -14.46
CA ARG A 154 -6.56 9.62 -14.43
C ARG A 154 -7.53 8.57 -14.95
N ILE A 155 -8.28 7.94 -14.06
CA ILE A 155 -9.39 7.06 -14.40
C ILE A 155 -10.68 7.85 -14.17
N VAL A 156 -11.52 7.95 -15.17
CA VAL A 156 -12.78 8.72 -15.11
C VAL A 156 -13.96 7.77 -15.20
N ILE A 157 -14.82 7.81 -14.20
CA ILE A 157 -16.06 7.04 -14.13
C ILE A 157 -17.22 8.03 -14.23
N ASP A 158 -17.92 7.99 -15.34
CA ASP A 158 -19.10 8.84 -15.58
C ASP A 158 -20.30 8.27 -14.82
N VAL A 159 -20.93 9.11 -14.01
CA VAL A 159 -22.11 8.75 -13.20
C VAL A 159 -23.37 9.18 -13.95
N LYS A 160 -24.41 8.35 -13.98
CA LYS A 160 -25.68 8.66 -14.59
C LYS A 160 -26.37 9.83 -13.86
N ARG A 161 -27.15 10.65 -14.58
CA ARG A 161 -27.84 11.84 -14.05
C ARG A 161 -28.72 11.58 -12.82
N ASP A 162 -29.34 10.44 -12.78
CA ASP A 162 -30.28 9.99 -11.74
C ASP A 162 -29.60 9.27 -10.58
N ALA A 163 -28.28 9.13 -10.62
CA ALA A 163 -27.50 8.43 -9.61
C ALA A 163 -26.71 9.40 -8.73
N ASN A 164 -26.49 9.00 -7.48
CA ASN A 164 -25.67 9.74 -6.54
C ASN A 164 -24.22 9.24 -6.60
N ALA A 165 -23.29 10.12 -6.99
CA ALA A 165 -21.87 9.77 -7.17
C ALA A 165 -21.21 9.26 -5.88
N SER A 166 -21.58 9.77 -4.71
CA SER A 166 -21.03 9.29 -3.43
C SER A 166 -21.47 7.87 -3.11
N ILE A 167 -22.70 7.50 -3.45
CA ILE A 167 -23.20 6.14 -3.28
C ILE A 167 -22.49 5.19 -4.24
N VAL A 168 -22.31 5.61 -5.49
CA VAL A 168 -21.57 4.82 -6.50
C VAL A 168 -20.13 4.61 -6.05
N LEU A 169 -19.43 5.66 -5.58
CA LEU A 169 -18.06 5.57 -5.09
C LEU A 169 -17.95 4.60 -3.89
N ASN A 170 -18.88 4.65 -2.96
CA ASN A 170 -18.90 3.73 -1.82
C ASN A 170 -19.12 2.27 -2.25
N LYS A 171 -19.94 2.02 -3.27
CA LYS A 171 -20.10 0.68 -3.85
C LYS A 171 -18.83 0.23 -4.56
N LEU A 172 -18.14 1.12 -5.28
CA LEU A 172 -16.87 0.84 -5.93
C LEU A 172 -15.79 0.44 -4.92
N TYR A 173 -15.66 1.15 -3.80
CA TYR A 173 -14.75 0.74 -2.72
C TYR A 173 -15.06 -0.64 -2.14
N LYS A 174 -16.34 -1.00 -2.07
CA LYS A 174 -16.78 -2.27 -1.50
C LYS A 174 -16.62 -3.45 -2.47
N MET A 175 -16.77 -3.22 -3.77
CA MET A 175 -16.92 -4.28 -4.77
C MET A 175 -15.75 -4.38 -5.75
N THR A 176 -14.80 -3.46 -5.70
CA THR A 176 -13.64 -3.42 -6.60
C THR A 176 -12.33 -3.25 -5.84
N MET A 177 -11.21 -3.34 -6.57
CA MET A 177 -9.86 -3.11 -6.04
C MET A 177 -9.53 -1.61 -5.82
N LEU A 178 -10.51 -0.70 -5.94
CA LEU A 178 -10.35 0.68 -5.44
C LEU A 178 -10.17 0.73 -3.91
N GLN A 179 -10.58 -0.31 -3.21
CA GLN A 179 -10.15 -0.61 -1.87
C GLN A 179 -9.65 -2.04 -1.80
N THR A 180 -8.47 -2.22 -1.26
CA THR A 180 -7.89 -3.55 -1.03
C THR A 180 -7.08 -3.55 0.27
N SER A 181 -6.48 -4.67 0.61
CA SER A 181 -5.66 -4.77 1.81
C SER A 181 -4.27 -5.27 1.48
N PHE A 182 -3.29 -4.72 2.18
CA PHE A 182 -1.92 -5.21 2.22
C PHE A 182 -1.73 -6.06 3.48
N GLY A 183 -1.45 -7.34 3.30
CA GLY A 183 -1.16 -8.24 4.42
C GLY A 183 0.29 -8.11 4.84
N VAL A 184 0.55 -7.39 5.92
CA VAL A 184 1.90 -7.24 6.48
C VAL A 184 2.34 -8.53 7.14
N ASN A 185 3.55 -8.98 6.81
CA ASN A 185 4.23 -10.12 7.43
C ASN A 185 5.74 -9.85 7.44
N ASN A 186 6.23 -9.26 8.52
CA ASN A 186 7.59 -8.76 8.63
C ASN A 186 8.56 -9.88 9.06
N VAL A 187 8.76 -10.85 8.19
CA VAL A 187 9.74 -11.92 8.42
C VAL A 187 11.07 -11.54 7.77
N ALA A 188 12.13 -11.51 8.57
CA ALA A 188 13.50 -11.30 8.10
C ALA A 188 14.46 -12.28 8.74
N LEU A 189 15.68 -12.37 8.20
CA LEU A 189 16.74 -13.19 8.77
C LEU A 189 17.52 -12.38 9.81
N VAL A 190 17.49 -12.83 11.05
CA VAL A 190 18.30 -12.30 12.15
C VAL A 190 19.33 -13.35 12.52
N HIS A 191 20.61 -13.03 12.31
CA HIS A 191 21.72 -13.99 12.49
C HIS A 191 21.47 -15.32 11.73
N GLY A 192 20.99 -15.21 10.47
CA GLY A 192 20.71 -16.36 9.61
C GLY A 192 19.45 -17.17 9.95
N ARG A 193 18.66 -16.74 10.92
CA ARG A 193 17.40 -17.40 11.32
C ARG A 193 16.19 -16.52 11.03
N PRO A 194 15.12 -17.05 10.45
CA PRO A 194 13.90 -16.29 10.22
C PRO A 194 13.24 -15.91 11.55
N ARG A 195 12.90 -14.62 11.67
CA ARG A 195 12.15 -14.06 12.80
C ARG A 195 11.07 -13.12 12.30
N LEU A 196 9.94 -13.13 12.98
CA LEU A 196 8.91 -12.12 12.82
C LEU A 196 9.31 -10.89 13.64
N LEU A 197 9.43 -9.74 13.00
CA LEU A 197 9.94 -8.51 13.60
C LEU A 197 8.83 -7.48 13.77
N ASN A 198 8.80 -6.82 14.91
CA ASN A 198 7.99 -5.61 15.14
C ASN A 198 8.74 -4.37 14.63
N LEU A 199 8.16 -3.18 14.83
CA LEU A 199 8.76 -1.95 14.32
C LEU A 199 10.13 -1.64 14.97
N LYS A 200 10.28 -1.95 16.25
CA LYS A 200 11.52 -1.66 17.01
C LYS A 200 12.65 -2.64 16.69
N ASP A 201 12.33 -3.94 16.46
CA ASP A 201 13.29 -4.99 16.13
C ASP A 201 14.01 -4.73 14.81
#